data_c571238dc45a4b7e769accd0e80e1d13
#
_entry.id   c571238dc45a4b7e769accd0e80e1d13
#
_cell.length_a   1.000
_cell.length_b   1.000
_cell.length_c   1.000
_cell.angle_alpha   90.00
_cell.angle_beta   90.00
_cell.angle_gamma   90.00
#
_symmetry.space_group_name_H-M   'P 1'
#
loop_
_entity.id
_entity.type
_entity.pdbx_description
1 polymer ?
#
loop_
_entity_poly.entity_id
_entity_poly.type
_entity_poly.pdbx_seq_one_letter_code
_entity_poly.pdbx_strand_id
1 'polypeptide(L)'
;MITIQQVTTKKQQKQFVQFPLDLYKGNKCFVPPLYADELAMFKPNYVYNEQADSIWYLAYNEQGQVVGRIQGILQRAANEKWGQSRIRFTRFDAINDKEVADKLFQAVENWGRELGVQEIVGPLGYSDMEREGLLIEGFEYLATFEEQYNYDYYQTLIEDLGYQKDVDWLEHRLTLPEGGLDERIMRLSKKCMERYNLRFDETKSMKKFLKKYVNQIFDLIDYSYNELYGTVPLTEALKKQLLSQFKLLIRRKFISVIIDEKDKIVAFGIGFPGIGEAVQKSGGRLTIPTLLRLLPLLNKPKVVDLALIGVVGEYKNKGISPAMLPLLANMMSSVEYMETNLNLEDNHAIRNMWKHFGSIQHKRRRCYIKQLNPTQE
;
A
#
# COMPACT_ATOMS: atom_id res chain seq x y z
N MET A 1 -30.19 -15.28 11.05
CA MET A 1 -30.43 -13.90 10.55
C MET A 1 -29.22 -13.04 10.88
N ILE A 2 -28.66 -12.35 9.89
CA ILE A 2 -27.51 -11.46 10.07
C ILE A 2 -27.99 -10.04 10.34
N THR A 3 -27.44 -9.39 11.35
CA THR A 3 -27.76 -8.01 11.74
C THR A 3 -26.56 -7.11 11.50
N ILE A 4 -26.75 -5.98 10.79
CA ILE A 4 -25.72 -4.98 10.56
C ILE A 4 -25.85 -3.86 11.59
N GLN A 5 -24.73 -3.46 12.19
CA GLN A 5 -24.67 -2.34 13.11
C GLN A 5 -23.55 -1.39 12.72
N GLN A 6 -23.86 -0.10 12.72
CA GLN A 6 -22.83 0.94 12.59
C GLN A 6 -21.94 0.97 13.84
N VAL A 7 -20.66 1.13 13.65
CA VAL A 7 -19.67 1.21 14.74
C VAL A 7 -19.71 2.61 15.35
N THR A 8 -20.28 2.74 16.53
CA THR A 8 -20.39 4.03 17.25
C THR A 8 -19.74 4.02 18.62
N THR A 9 -19.58 2.83 19.22
CA THR A 9 -19.05 2.68 20.59
C THR A 9 -17.60 2.19 20.59
N LYS A 10 -16.84 2.52 21.65
CA LYS A 10 -15.45 2.01 21.84
C LYS A 10 -15.39 0.48 21.87
N LYS A 11 -16.44 -0.20 22.32
CA LYS A 11 -16.51 -1.67 22.29
C LYS A 11 -16.56 -2.17 20.84
N GLN A 12 -17.43 -1.60 20.02
CA GLN A 12 -17.53 -1.96 18.60
C GLN A 12 -16.26 -1.61 17.82
N GLN A 13 -15.61 -0.45 18.10
CA GLN A 13 -14.31 -0.11 17.50
C GLN A 13 -13.26 -1.19 17.76
N LYS A 14 -13.17 -1.68 19.00
CA LYS A 14 -12.26 -2.79 19.34
C LYS A 14 -12.66 -4.10 18.64
N GLN A 15 -13.96 -4.42 18.56
CA GLN A 15 -14.44 -5.58 17.82
C GLN A 15 -14.10 -5.49 16.33
N PHE A 16 -14.25 -4.30 15.73
CA PHE A 16 -13.91 -4.05 14.32
C PHE A 16 -12.44 -4.33 14.04
N VAL A 17 -11.52 -3.86 14.88
CA VAL A 17 -10.08 -4.08 14.72
C VAL A 17 -9.67 -5.50 15.08
N GLN A 18 -10.34 -6.12 16.04
CA GLN A 18 -10.02 -7.48 16.50
C GLN A 18 -10.49 -8.57 15.53
N PHE A 19 -11.60 -8.35 14.83
CA PHE A 19 -12.25 -9.38 13.98
C PHE A 19 -11.30 -10.05 12.98
N PRO A 20 -10.49 -9.36 12.17
CA PRO A 20 -9.58 -10.03 11.26
C PRO A 20 -8.50 -10.85 11.96
N LEU A 21 -8.07 -10.45 13.16
CA LEU A 21 -7.13 -11.25 13.96
C LEU A 21 -7.72 -12.60 14.38
N ASP A 22 -9.03 -12.62 14.64
CA ASP A 22 -9.76 -13.83 15.00
C ASP A 22 -10.07 -14.66 13.75
N LEU A 23 -10.50 -14.04 12.67
CA LEU A 23 -10.83 -14.67 11.39
C LEU A 23 -9.62 -15.38 10.75
N TYR A 24 -8.47 -14.72 10.75
CA TYR A 24 -7.24 -15.26 10.16
C TYR A 24 -6.36 -16.00 11.17
N LYS A 25 -6.87 -16.33 12.34
CA LYS A 25 -6.11 -17.05 13.36
C LYS A 25 -5.55 -18.37 12.82
N GLY A 26 -4.22 -18.52 12.88
CA GLY A 26 -3.52 -19.70 12.36
C GLY A 26 -3.18 -19.64 10.87
N ASN A 27 -3.64 -18.63 10.12
CA ASN A 27 -3.22 -18.41 8.75
C ASN A 27 -1.76 -17.95 8.72
N LYS A 28 -0.93 -18.63 7.90
CA LYS A 28 0.53 -18.39 7.84
C LYS A 28 0.90 -17.21 6.94
N CYS A 29 -0.03 -16.74 6.11
CA CYS A 29 0.21 -15.71 5.11
C CYS A 29 -0.37 -14.33 5.51
N PHE A 30 -1.33 -14.29 6.45
CA PHE A 30 -1.92 -13.05 6.92
C PHE A 30 -0.95 -12.26 7.81
N VAL A 31 -0.69 -11.01 7.45
CA VAL A 31 0.05 -10.04 8.27
C VAL A 31 -0.91 -8.92 8.67
N PRO A 32 -1.25 -8.79 9.97
CA PRO A 32 -2.17 -7.75 10.41
C PRO A 32 -1.56 -6.36 10.28
N PRO A 33 -2.38 -5.31 10.12
CA PRO A 33 -1.93 -3.94 10.31
C PRO A 33 -1.53 -3.68 11.76
N LEU A 34 -0.87 -2.55 12.02
CA LEU A 34 -0.59 -2.15 13.40
C LEU A 34 -1.90 -1.85 14.14
N TYR A 35 -2.13 -2.56 15.21
CA TYR A 35 -3.39 -2.51 15.98
C TYR A 35 -3.72 -1.11 16.49
N ALA A 36 -2.70 -0.34 16.89
CA ALA A 36 -2.87 1.04 17.37
C ALA A 36 -3.25 2.01 16.22
N ASP A 37 -2.71 1.79 15.02
CA ASP A 37 -3.02 2.61 13.84
C ASP A 37 -4.45 2.35 13.36
N GLU A 38 -4.88 1.09 13.36
CA GLU A 38 -6.29 0.75 13.06
C GLU A 38 -7.27 1.38 14.08
N LEU A 39 -6.93 1.43 15.36
CA LEU A 39 -7.75 2.15 16.34
C LEU A 39 -7.70 3.67 16.18
N ALA A 40 -6.64 4.21 15.60
CA ALA A 40 -6.51 5.66 15.43
C ALA A 40 -7.50 6.23 14.42
N MET A 41 -7.99 5.45 13.45
CA MET A 41 -8.95 5.92 12.44
C MET A 41 -10.31 6.34 13.04
N PHE A 42 -10.64 5.89 14.24
CA PHE A 42 -11.87 6.30 14.95
C PHE A 42 -11.73 7.59 15.76
N LYS A 43 -10.54 8.20 15.79
CA LYS A 43 -10.33 9.43 16.55
C LYS A 43 -10.85 10.65 15.81
N PRO A 44 -11.45 11.63 16.50
CA PRO A 44 -11.93 12.86 15.86
C PRO A 44 -10.84 13.64 15.12
N ASN A 45 -9.60 13.54 15.58
CA ASN A 45 -8.43 14.21 14.97
C ASN A 45 -7.61 13.26 14.06
N TYR A 46 -8.23 12.25 13.49
CA TYR A 46 -7.54 11.38 12.53
C TYR A 46 -7.16 12.20 11.29
N VAL A 47 -5.94 11.98 10.80
CA VAL A 47 -5.32 12.84 9.78
C VAL A 47 -6.12 12.94 8.47
N TYR A 48 -6.86 11.91 8.11
CA TYR A 48 -7.66 11.91 6.89
C TYR A 48 -9.04 12.57 7.02
N ASN A 49 -9.50 12.91 8.24
CA ASN A 49 -10.81 13.52 8.44
C ASN A 49 -10.97 14.90 7.75
N GLU A 50 -9.85 15.59 7.47
CA GLU A 50 -9.86 16.83 6.69
C GLU A 50 -10.30 16.61 5.24
N GLN A 51 -9.98 15.43 4.68
CA GLN A 51 -10.18 15.10 3.26
C GLN A 51 -11.27 14.07 3.01
N ALA A 52 -11.73 13.35 4.05
CA ALA A 52 -12.64 12.23 3.89
C ALA A 52 -13.67 12.13 5.03
N ASP A 53 -14.83 11.57 4.70
CA ASP A 53 -15.83 11.10 5.66
C ASP A 53 -15.84 9.57 5.65
N SER A 54 -16.16 8.96 6.79
CA SER A 54 -16.10 7.51 6.92
C SER A 54 -17.25 6.94 7.72
N ILE A 55 -17.63 5.71 7.35
CA ILE A 55 -18.61 4.91 8.08
C ILE A 55 -18.06 3.49 8.23
N TRP A 56 -18.36 2.84 9.34
CA TRP A 56 -17.91 1.50 9.65
C TRP A 56 -19.09 0.64 10.08
N TYR A 57 -19.15 -0.61 9.59
CA TYR A 57 -20.19 -1.56 9.93
C TYR A 57 -19.62 -2.88 10.41
N LEU A 58 -20.34 -3.51 11.36
CA LEU A 58 -20.13 -4.87 11.82
C LEU A 58 -21.36 -5.71 11.50
N ALA A 59 -21.15 -6.93 11.04
CA ALA A 59 -22.17 -7.94 10.89
C ALA A 59 -22.14 -8.87 12.09
N TYR A 60 -23.31 -9.13 12.67
CA TYR A 60 -23.50 -10.03 13.82
C TYR A 60 -24.42 -11.19 13.43
N ASN A 61 -24.07 -12.41 13.89
CA ASN A 61 -24.96 -13.56 13.79
C ASN A 61 -26.02 -13.54 14.93
N GLU A 62 -26.92 -14.53 14.96
CA GLU A 62 -27.97 -14.66 15.97
C GLU A 62 -27.44 -14.80 17.39
N GLN A 63 -26.23 -15.31 17.56
CA GLN A 63 -25.53 -15.46 18.84
C GLN A 63 -24.83 -14.17 19.28
N GLY A 64 -24.94 -13.07 18.51
CA GLY A 64 -24.29 -11.80 18.80
C GLY A 64 -22.77 -11.81 18.56
N GLN A 65 -22.24 -12.78 17.82
CA GLN A 65 -20.84 -12.84 17.43
C GLN A 65 -20.60 -12.02 16.15
N VAL A 66 -19.47 -11.33 16.08
CA VAL A 66 -19.06 -10.64 14.84
C VAL A 66 -18.67 -11.68 13.80
N VAL A 67 -19.28 -11.58 12.61
CA VAL A 67 -19.04 -12.47 11.47
C VAL A 67 -18.56 -11.73 10.22
N GLY A 68 -18.51 -10.40 10.28
CA GLY A 68 -17.96 -9.58 9.20
C GLY A 68 -17.83 -8.11 9.57
N ARG A 69 -17.03 -7.40 8.80
CA ARG A 69 -16.81 -5.96 8.92
C ARG A 69 -16.62 -5.33 7.55
N ILE A 70 -16.93 -4.04 7.41
CA ILE A 70 -16.62 -3.22 6.24
C ILE A 70 -16.50 -1.75 6.64
N GLN A 71 -15.70 -1.00 5.90
CA GLN A 71 -15.63 0.46 6.00
C GLN A 71 -16.00 1.08 4.67
N GLY A 72 -16.85 2.13 4.70
CA GLY A 72 -17.08 3.05 3.59
C GLY A 72 -16.31 4.35 3.81
N ILE A 73 -15.78 4.93 2.72
CA ILE A 73 -15.03 6.19 2.73
C ILE A 73 -15.55 7.08 1.58
N LEU A 74 -16.02 8.28 1.88
CA LEU A 74 -16.17 9.35 0.91
C LEU A 74 -14.86 10.16 0.89
N GLN A 75 -13.99 9.87 -0.07
CA GLN A 75 -12.73 10.62 -0.21
C GLN A 75 -12.97 11.88 -1.07
N ARG A 76 -13.30 12.98 -0.40
CA ARG A 76 -13.67 14.25 -1.05
C ARG A 76 -12.54 14.79 -1.94
N ALA A 77 -11.31 14.79 -1.43
CA ALA A 77 -10.18 15.31 -2.18
C ALA A 77 -9.86 14.48 -3.43
N ALA A 78 -10.08 13.15 -3.39
CA ALA A 78 -9.94 12.31 -4.59
C ALA A 78 -11.06 12.59 -5.59
N ASN A 79 -12.32 12.68 -5.14
CA ASN A 79 -13.45 12.99 -6.01
C ASN A 79 -13.26 14.34 -6.72
N GLU A 80 -12.83 15.38 -5.98
CA GLU A 80 -12.51 16.69 -6.56
C GLU A 80 -11.35 16.60 -7.58
N LYS A 81 -10.24 15.99 -7.20
CA LYS A 81 -9.05 15.84 -8.04
C LYS A 81 -9.33 15.14 -9.37
N TRP A 82 -10.12 14.06 -9.31
CA TRP A 82 -10.37 13.20 -10.46
C TRP A 82 -11.69 13.51 -11.19
N GLY A 83 -12.47 14.49 -10.71
CA GLY A 83 -13.80 14.78 -11.26
C GLY A 83 -14.78 13.61 -11.13
N GLN A 84 -14.71 12.85 -10.03
CA GLN A 84 -15.46 11.62 -9.80
C GLN A 84 -16.55 11.82 -8.74
N SER A 85 -17.56 10.96 -8.76
CA SER A 85 -18.64 10.92 -7.78
C SER A 85 -18.75 9.50 -7.22
N ARG A 86 -17.82 9.15 -6.29
CA ARG A 86 -17.73 7.79 -5.76
C ARG A 86 -17.38 7.72 -4.29
N ILE A 87 -17.80 6.62 -3.66
CA ILE A 87 -17.28 6.18 -2.36
C ILE A 87 -16.31 5.02 -2.56
N ARG A 88 -15.45 4.83 -1.57
CA ARG A 88 -14.55 3.68 -1.48
C ARG A 88 -15.08 2.69 -0.45
N PHE A 89 -14.93 1.38 -0.70
CA PHE A 89 -14.99 0.39 0.37
C PHE A 89 -13.59 -0.12 0.69
N THR A 90 -13.36 -0.46 1.96
CA THR A 90 -12.11 -1.04 2.45
C THR A 90 -12.38 -1.87 3.69
N ARG A 91 -11.35 -2.55 4.22
CA ARG A 91 -11.42 -3.35 5.45
C ARG A 91 -12.64 -4.29 5.46
N PHE A 92 -12.99 -4.79 4.26
CA PHE A 92 -13.97 -5.85 4.13
C PHE A 92 -13.34 -7.17 4.56
N ASP A 93 -13.82 -7.72 5.66
CA ASP A 93 -13.51 -9.05 6.15
C ASP A 93 -14.80 -9.74 6.56
N ALA A 94 -15.01 -10.97 6.14
CA ALA A 94 -16.19 -11.75 6.44
C ALA A 94 -15.88 -13.24 6.48
N ILE A 95 -16.68 -14.01 7.21
CA ILE A 95 -16.73 -15.47 7.01
C ILE A 95 -17.23 -15.77 5.60
N ASN A 96 -16.99 -16.99 5.10
CA ASN A 96 -17.48 -17.40 3.77
C ASN A 96 -19.00 -17.61 3.80
N ASP A 97 -19.72 -16.50 3.77
CA ASP A 97 -21.18 -16.45 3.80
C ASP A 97 -21.68 -15.27 2.96
N LYS A 98 -22.46 -15.60 1.91
CA LYS A 98 -23.01 -14.62 0.97
C LYS A 98 -23.98 -13.64 1.62
N GLU A 99 -24.79 -14.08 2.62
CA GLU A 99 -25.71 -13.18 3.34
C GLU A 99 -24.95 -12.12 4.13
N VAL A 100 -23.81 -12.51 4.74
CA VAL A 100 -22.95 -11.57 5.47
C VAL A 100 -22.35 -10.53 4.54
N ALA A 101 -21.79 -10.96 3.41
CA ALA A 101 -21.21 -10.06 2.41
C ALA A 101 -22.26 -9.12 1.83
N ASP A 102 -23.39 -9.64 1.37
CA ASP A 102 -24.49 -8.88 0.79
C ASP A 102 -24.96 -7.77 1.72
N LYS A 103 -25.26 -8.09 2.97
CA LYS A 103 -25.74 -7.10 3.94
C LYS A 103 -24.70 -6.03 4.29
N LEU A 104 -23.42 -6.40 4.37
CA LEU A 104 -22.34 -5.43 4.61
C LEU A 104 -22.18 -4.46 3.44
N PHE A 105 -22.16 -4.98 2.22
CA PHE A 105 -22.06 -4.15 1.02
C PHE A 105 -23.31 -3.28 0.84
N GLN A 106 -24.52 -3.82 1.02
CA GLN A 106 -25.76 -3.04 0.99
C GLN A 106 -25.72 -1.86 1.96
N ALA A 107 -25.18 -2.04 3.17
CA ALA A 107 -25.08 -0.96 4.16
C ALA A 107 -24.19 0.19 3.66
N VAL A 108 -23.03 -0.13 3.05
CA VAL A 108 -22.13 0.89 2.47
C VAL A 108 -22.71 1.49 1.20
N GLU A 109 -23.33 0.69 0.32
CA GLU A 109 -24.00 1.17 -0.89
C GLU A 109 -25.15 2.12 -0.58
N ASN A 110 -25.96 1.82 0.45
CA ASN A 110 -27.06 2.71 0.89
C ASN A 110 -26.51 4.03 1.40
N TRP A 111 -25.43 4.01 2.21
CA TRP A 111 -24.75 5.23 2.60
C TRP A 111 -24.25 6.04 1.38
N GLY A 112 -23.71 5.39 0.36
CA GLY A 112 -23.32 6.05 -0.89
C GLY A 112 -24.50 6.68 -1.62
N ARG A 113 -25.65 5.99 -1.68
CA ARG A 113 -26.90 6.53 -2.27
C ARG A 113 -27.43 7.74 -1.50
N GLU A 114 -27.38 7.69 -0.16
CA GLU A 114 -27.75 8.84 0.70
C GLU A 114 -26.84 10.05 0.47
N LEU A 115 -25.57 9.84 0.15
CA LEU A 115 -24.61 10.89 -0.23
C LEU A 115 -24.78 11.36 -1.68
N GLY A 116 -25.63 10.71 -2.49
CA GLY A 116 -25.85 11.04 -3.89
C GLY A 116 -24.68 10.71 -4.82
N VAL A 117 -23.76 9.81 -4.42
CA VAL A 117 -22.67 9.39 -5.28
C VAL A 117 -23.11 8.31 -6.27
N GLN A 118 -22.41 8.22 -7.40
CA GLN A 118 -22.78 7.37 -8.52
C GLN A 118 -22.18 5.97 -8.44
N GLU A 119 -20.99 5.84 -7.83
CA GLU A 119 -20.19 4.62 -7.86
C GLU A 119 -19.66 4.24 -6.48
N ILE A 120 -19.41 2.95 -6.30
CA ILE A 120 -18.59 2.40 -5.21
C ILE A 120 -17.41 1.65 -5.78
N VAL A 121 -16.21 1.87 -5.23
CA VAL A 121 -14.95 1.31 -5.70
C VAL A 121 -14.12 0.77 -4.53
N GLY A 122 -13.34 -0.28 -4.76
CA GLY A 122 -12.45 -0.80 -3.72
C GLY A 122 -12.03 -2.27 -3.92
N PRO A 123 -11.26 -2.82 -2.96
CA PRO A 123 -10.83 -2.17 -1.72
C PRO A 123 -9.81 -1.05 -1.94
N LEU A 124 -10.07 0.12 -1.40
CA LEU A 124 -9.18 1.28 -1.40
C LEU A 124 -9.23 1.99 -0.05
N GLY A 125 -8.08 2.27 0.54
CA GLY A 125 -7.95 3.07 1.75
C GLY A 125 -8.23 4.56 1.53
N TYR A 126 -7.87 5.36 2.53
CA TYR A 126 -8.00 6.82 2.44
C TYR A 126 -7.09 7.41 1.35
N SER A 127 -5.95 6.80 1.10
CA SER A 127 -5.00 7.19 0.05
C SER A 127 -4.27 5.96 -0.49
N ASP A 128 -3.52 6.14 -1.55
CA ASP A 128 -2.57 5.20 -2.14
C ASP A 128 -1.38 4.84 -1.22
N MET A 129 -1.26 5.50 -0.06
CA MET A 129 -0.30 5.15 1.00
C MET A 129 -0.88 4.15 2.02
N GLU A 130 -2.09 3.66 1.80
CA GLU A 130 -2.75 2.63 2.61
C GLU A 130 -2.94 1.34 1.80
N ARG A 131 -3.43 0.31 2.47
CA ARG A 131 -3.68 -1.00 1.86
C ARG A 131 -4.75 -0.90 0.77
N GLU A 132 -4.44 -1.44 -0.40
CA GLU A 132 -5.29 -1.39 -1.58
C GLU A 132 -5.42 -2.77 -2.24
N GLY A 133 -6.54 -2.96 -2.93
CA GLY A 133 -6.81 -4.13 -3.75
C GLY A 133 -7.08 -5.42 -2.98
N LEU A 134 -8.00 -6.21 -3.53
CA LEU A 134 -8.29 -7.57 -3.09
C LEU A 134 -7.23 -8.52 -3.66
N LEU A 135 -6.61 -9.33 -2.85
CA LEU A 135 -5.72 -10.41 -3.31
C LEU A 135 -6.54 -11.42 -4.12
N ILE A 136 -6.14 -11.70 -5.37
CA ILE A 136 -6.81 -12.65 -6.27
C ILE A 136 -5.89 -13.75 -6.80
N GLU A 137 -4.56 -13.57 -6.66
CA GLU A 137 -3.52 -14.60 -6.94
C GLU A 137 -2.41 -14.49 -5.90
N GLY A 138 -1.79 -15.61 -5.52
CA GLY A 138 -0.64 -15.66 -4.63
C GLY A 138 -1.00 -15.75 -3.14
N PHE A 139 -2.08 -16.45 -2.81
CA PHE A 139 -2.58 -16.65 -1.44
C PHE A 139 -1.62 -17.42 -0.55
N GLU A 140 -0.68 -18.19 -1.13
CA GLU A 140 0.34 -18.98 -0.45
C GLU A 140 1.56 -18.16 0.02
N TYR A 141 1.67 -16.89 -0.41
CA TYR A 141 2.77 -16.02 -0.02
C TYR A 141 2.41 -15.19 1.21
N LEU A 142 3.40 -15.01 2.09
CA LEU A 142 3.26 -14.10 3.23
C LEU A 142 2.97 -12.68 2.69
N ALA A 143 1.95 -12.03 3.25
CA ALA A 143 1.69 -10.62 2.94
C ALA A 143 2.84 -9.74 3.42
N THR A 144 3.15 -8.67 2.70
CA THR A 144 4.01 -7.62 3.23
C THR A 144 3.28 -6.89 4.35
N PHE A 145 4.01 -6.12 5.13
CA PHE A 145 3.41 -5.33 6.22
C PHE A 145 2.40 -4.30 5.71
N GLU A 146 2.61 -3.80 4.50
CA GLU A 146 1.82 -2.70 3.92
C GLU A 146 0.63 -3.20 3.10
N GLU A 147 0.56 -4.50 2.81
CA GLU A 147 -0.46 -5.06 1.93
C GLU A 147 -1.54 -5.84 2.66
N GLN A 148 -2.77 -5.79 2.13
CA GLN A 148 -3.87 -6.57 2.66
C GLN A 148 -3.74 -8.04 2.28
N TYR A 149 -4.13 -8.95 3.18
CA TYR A 149 -4.38 -10.35 2.89
C TYR A 149 -5.88 -10.64 3.04
N ASN A 150 -6.39 -11.51 2.18
CA ASN A 150 -7.75 -12.05 2.25
C ASN A 150 -7.76 -13.51 1.78
N TYR A 151 -8.81 -14.25 2.12
CA TYR A 151 -9.06 -15.57 1.56
C TYR A 151 -9.52 -15.49 0.10
N ASP A 152 -9.37 -16.57 -0.64
CA ASP A 152 -9.73 -16.68 -2.06
C ASP A 152 -11.24 -16.54 -2.33
N TYR A 153 -12.09 -17.00 -1.42
CA TYR A 153 -13.54 -16.88 -1.55
C TYR A 153 -14.07 -15.44 -1.58
N TYR A 154 -13.28 -14.45 -1.17
CA TYR A 154 -13.70 -13.04 -1.23
C TYR A 154 -13.96 -12.57 -2.64
N GLN A 155 -13.19 -13.06 -3.61
CA GLN A 155 -13.40 -12.74 -5.02
C GLN A 155 -14.83 -13.13 -5.44
N THR A 156 -15.24 -14.37 -5.18
CA THR A 156 -16.59 -14.85 -5.49
C THR A 156 -17.66 -14.04 -4.76
N LEU A 157 -17.47 -13.74 -3.47
CA LEU A 157 -18.44 -12.95 -2.71
C LEU A 157 -18.68 -11.57 -3.31
N ILE A 158 -17.61 -10.89 -3.76
CA ILE A 158 -17.69 -9.53 -4.34
C ILE A 158 -18.28 -9.58 -5.75
N GLU A 159 -17.83 -10.51 -6.60
CA GLU A 159 -18.30 -10.65 -7.98
C GLU A 159 -19.79 -11.07 -8.05
N ASP A 160 -20.23 -11.93 -7.13
CA ASP A 160 -21.65 -12.32 -6.99
C ASP A 160 -22.58 -11.14 -6.61
N LEU A 161 -22.05 -10.07 -6.03
CA LEU A 161 -22.76 -8.84 -5.73
C LEU A 161 -22.81 -7.85 -6.90
N GLY A 162 -22.28 -8.25 -8.07
CA GLY A 162 -22.30 -7.45 -9.30
C GLY A 162 -21.17 -6.44 -9.42
N TYR A 163 -20.13 -6.56 -8.60
CA TYR A 163 -18.92 -5.77 -8.76
C TYR A 163 -18.09 -6.29 -9.94
N GLN A 164 -17.50 -5.39 -10.70
CA GLN A 164 -16.67 -5.68 -11.85
C GLN A 164 -15.23 -5.20 -11.60
N LYS A 165 -14.27 -5.79 -12.33
CA LYS A 165 -12.90 -5.34 -12.32
C LYS A 165 -12.81 -3.87 -12.75
N ASP A 166 -12.10 -3.06 -11.97
CA ASP A 166 -11.66 -1.71 -12.36
C ASP A 166 -10.19 -1.75 -12.78
N VAL A 167 -9.26 -1.99 -11.86
CA VAL A 167 -7.83 -2.12 -12.14
C VAL A 167 -7.22 -3.30 -11.41
N ASP A 168 -6.10 -3.83 -11.94
CA ASP A 168 -5.27 -4.81 -11.25
C ASP A 168 -3.90 -4.21 -10.93
N TRP A 169 -3.33 -4.66 -9.81
CA TRP A 169 -1.93 -4.44 -9.45
C TRP A 169 -1.18 -5.77 -9.42
N LEU A 170 0.09 -5.70 -9.84
CA LEU A 170 1.01 -6.83 -9.89
C LEU A 170 2.13 -6.61 -8.88
N GLU A 171 2.44 -7.63 -8.09
CA GLU A 171 3.57 -7.63 -7.18
C GLU A 171 4.62 -8.64 -7.66
N HIS A 172 5.90 -8.25 -7.59
CA HIS A 172 7.01 -9.05 -8.07
C HIS A 172 8.01 -9.31 -6.94
N ARG A 173 8.57 -10.53 -6.92
CA ARG A 173 9.81 -10.80 -6.22
C ARG A 173 10.97 -10.61 -7.16
N LEU A 174 11.93 -9.82 -6.72
CA LEU A 174 13.11 -9.47 -7.48
C LEU A 174 14.34 -10.03 -6.79
N THR A 175 15.17 -10.73 -7.54
CA THR A 175 16.48 -11.21 -7.08
C THR A 175 17.58 -10.61 -7.94
N LEU A 176 18.74 -10.38 -7.35
CA LEU A 176 19.91 -9.97 -8.13
C LEU A 176 20.34 -11.14 -9.01
N PRO A 177 20.53 -10.94 -10.33
CA PRO A 177 21.03 -12.01 -11.21
C PRO A 177 22.39 -12.53 -10.73
N GLU A 178 22.66 -13.79 -11.00
CA GLU A 178 23.99 -14.37 -10.76
C GLU A 178 25.05 -13.60 -11.57
N GLY A 179 26.08 -13.13 -10.90
CA GLY A 179 27.09 -12.24 -11.49
C GLY A 179 26.73 -10.76 -11.51
N GLY A 180 25.53 -10.36 -11.00
CA GLY A 180 25.08 -8.98 -10.94
C GLY A 180 24.33 -8.50 -12.18
N LEU A 181 24.22 -7.20 -12.36
CA LEU A 181 23.59 -6.60 -13.54
C LEU A 181 24.49 -6.77 -14.78
N ASP A 182 23.83 -6.91 -15.94
CA ASP A 182 24.51 -6.94 -17.24
C ASP A 182 25.45 -5.73 -17.41
N GLU A 183 26.69 -5.99 -17.89
CA GLU A 183 27.68 -4.94 -18.11
C GLU A 183 27.22 -3.84 -19.07
N ARG A 184 26.39 -4.17 -20.05
CA ARG A 184 25.78 -3.18 -20.95
C ARG A 184 24.92 -2.20 -20.20
N ILE A 185 24.12 -2.70 -19.23
CA ILE A 185 23.28 -1.85 -18.36
C ILE A 185 24.17 -0.95 -17.50
N MET A 186 25.22 -1.51 -16.91
CA MET A 186 26.19 -0.74 -16.10
C MET A 186 26.84 0.38 -16.93
N ARG A 187 27.26 0.08 -18.17
CA ARG A 187 27.81 1.11 -19.09
C ARG A 187 26.79 2.17 -19.47
N LEU A 188 25.53 1.78 -19.72
CA LEU A 188 24.44 2.73 -20.04
C LEU A 188 24.12 3.62 -18.83
N SER A 189 24.06 3.05 -17.64
CA SER A 189 23.91 3.80 -16.40
C SER A 189 25.00 4.86 -16.24
N LYS A 190 26.27 4.44 -16.36
CA LYS A 190 27.42 5.35 -16.25
C LYS A 190 27.34 6.49 -17.28
N LYS A 191 27.09 6.18 -18.56
CA LYS A 191 26.92 7.21 -19.60
C LYS A 191 25.76 8.16 -19.32
N CYS A 192 24.65 7.65 -18.77
CA CYS A 192 23.52 8.48 -18.40
C CYS A 192 23.90 9.44 -17.26
N MET A 193 24.54 8.94 -16.22
CA MET A 193 25.00 9.73 -15.08
C MET A 193 25.97 10.84 -15.53
N GLU A 194 26.96 10.50 -16.38
CA GLU A 194 27.93 11.45 -16.94
C GLU A 194 27.27 12.51 -17.83
N ARG A 195 26.35 12.09 -18.72
CA ARG A 195 25.66 12.99 -19.66
C ARG A 195 24.89 14.11 -18.97
N TYR A 196 24.31 13.82 -17.82
CA TYR A 196 23.46 14.77 -17.09
C TYR A 196 24.12 15.28 -15.81
N ASN A 197 25.40 15.04 -15.60
CA ASN A 197 26.16 15.41 -14.39
C ASN A 197 25.47 14.96 -13.10
N LEU A 198 25.00 13.71 -13.11
CA LEU A 198 24.29 13.11 -11.98
C LEU A 198 25.24 12.29 -11.10
N ARG A 199 24.90 12.17 -9.84
CA ARG A 199 25.63 11.33 -8.89
C ARG A 199 24.72 10.71 -7.86
N PHE A 200 25.17 9.63 -7.24
CA PHE A 200 24.50 9.07 -6.07
C PHE A 200 24.79 9.91 -4.83
N ASP A 201 23.77 10.07 -3.97
CA ASP A 201 24.01 10.69 -2.67
C ASP A 201 24.76 9.74 -1.73
N GLU A 202 25.85 10.21 -1.16
CA GLU A 202 26.73 9.45 -0.26
C GLU A 202 26.51 9.77 1.22
N THR A 203 25.46 10.51 1.57
CA THR A 203 25.15 10.87 2.97
C THR A 203 24.91 9.63 3.81
N LYS A 204 25.81 9.28 4.71
CA LYS A 204 25.71 8.06 5.55
C LYS A 204 24.72 8.21 6.71
N SER A 205 24.63 9.39 7.28
CA SER A 205 23.77 9.65 8.45
C SER A 205 22.32 9.85 8.04
N MET A 206 21.40 9.01 8.55
CA MET A 206 19.96 9.16 8.32
C MET A 206 19.44 10.54 8.75
N LYS A 207 19.90 11.06 9.90
CA LYS A 207 19.49 12.39 10.38
C LYS A 207 19.90 13.52 9.40
N LYS A 208 21.12 13.46 8.86
CA LYS A 208 21.59 14.43 7.85
C LYS A 208 20.83 14.26 6.53
N PHE A 209 20.60 13.02 6.11
CA PHE A 209 19.84 12.68 4.90
C PHE A 209 18.42 13.24 4.96
N LEU A 210 17.66 12.95 6.02
CA LEU A 210 16.30 13.45 6.17
C LEU A 210 16.27 14.98 6.23
N LYS A 211 17.21 15.62 6.97
CA LYS A 211 17.29 17.09 7.00
C LYS A 211 17.48 17.69 5.61
N LYS A 212 18.22 17.02 4.72
CA LYS A 212 18.55 17.50 3.37
C LYS A 212 17.44 17.23 2.37
N TYR A 213 16.80 16.06 2.43
CA TYR A 213 16.02 15.53 1.32
C TYR A 213 14.54 15.24 1.63
N VAL A 214 14.10 15.23 2.88
CA VAL A 214 12.74 14.77 3.22
C VAL A 214 11.64 15.53 2.47
N ASN A 215 11.76 16.86 2.39
CA ASN A 215 10.78 17.68 1.67
C ASN A 215 10.82 17.40 0.17
N GLN A 216 12.02 17.31 -0.42
CA GLN A 216 12.17 16.96 -1.84
C GLN A 216 11.58 15.57 -2.17
N ILE A 217 11.71 14.60 -1.25
CA ILE A 217 11.12 13.27 -1.42
C ILE A 217 9.60 13.37 -1.43
N PHE A 218 8.99 14.10 -0.50
CA PHE A 218 7.54 14.29 -0.49
C PHE A 218 7.04 15.05 -1.72
N ASP A 219 7.73 16.09 -2.14
CA ASP A 219 7.39 16.83 -3.37
C ASP A 219 7.46 15.92 -4.61
N LEU A 220 8.44 15.00 -4.63
CA LEU A 220 8.58 14.02 -5.70
C LEU A 220 7.53 12.92 -5.65
N ILE A 221 7.12 12.48 -4.49
CA ILE A 221 6.00 11.54 -4.33
C ILE A 221 4.74 12.20 -4.87
N ASP A 222 4.39 13.39 -4.39
CA ASP A 222 3.25 14.15 -4.88
C ASP A 222 3.28 14.31 -6.41
N TYR A 223 4.43 14.68 -6.97
CA TYR A 223 4.59 14.87 -8.40
C TYR A 223 4.52 13.55 -9.20
N SER A 224 5.26 12.52 -8.76
CA SER A 224 5.43 11.27 -9.51
C SER A 224 4.19 10.37 -9.45
N TYR A 225 3.43 10.47 -8.37
CA TYR A 225 2.25 9.65 -8.11
C TYR A 225 0.94 10.39 -8.40
N ASN A 226 1.01 11.68 -8.74
CA ASN A 226 -0.18 12.52 -8.94
C ASN A 226 -1.16 11.99 -10.00
N GLU A 227 -0.67 11.26 -11.00
CA GLU A 227 -1.47 10.68 -12.08
C GLU A 227 -1.80 9.21 -11.88
N LEU A 228 -1.36 8.60 -10.76
CA LEU A 228 -1.66 7.20 -10.49
C LEU A 228 -3.07 7.03 -9.92
N TYR A 229 -3.63 5.87 -10.18
CA TYR A 229 -4.97 5.49 -9.75
C TYR A 229 -5.15 5.64 -8.22
N GLY A 230 -6.26 6.23 -7.80
CA GLY A 230 -6.65 6.32 -6.39
C GLY A 230 -5.90 7.35 -5.55
N THR A 231 -4.89 8.04 -6.10
CA THR A 231 -4.06 8.98 -5.34
C THR A 231 -4.82 10.21 -4.84
N VAL A 232 -4.38 10.70 -3.69
CA VAL A 232 -4.89 11.93 -3.06
C VAL A 232 -3.73 12.90 -2.78
N PRO A 233 -3.99 14.22 -2.71
CA PRO A 233 -2.96 15.17 -2.34
C PRO A 233 -2.41 14.93 -0.94
N LEU A 234 -1.09 14.98 -0.77
CA LEU A 234 -0.43 14.84 0.53
C LEU A 234 -0.53 16.14 1.34
N THR A 235 -1.33 16.15 2.41
CA THR A 235 -1.33 17.28 3.36
C THR A 235 -0.08 17.28 4.24
N GLU A 236 0.27 18.43 4.82
CA GLU A 236 1.39 18.52 5.76
C GLU A 236 1.20 17.64 7.01
N ALA A 237 -0.06 17.46 7.43
CA ALA A 237 -0.38 16.55 8.54
C ALA A 237 -0.09 15.10 8.14
N LEU A 238 -0.47 14.68 6.93
CA LEU A 238 -0.22 13.35 6.40
C LEU A 238 1.29 13.09 6.20
N LYS A 239 2.05 14.04 5.63
CA LYS A 239 3.52 13.94 5.51
C LYS A 239 4.19 13.70 6.87
N LYS A 240 3.78 14.44 7.92
CA LYS A 240 4.28 14.24 9.28
C LYS A 240 3.91 12.88 9.86
N GLN A 241 2.69 12.42 9.64
CA GLN A 241 2.25 11.10 10.09
C GLN A 241 3.05 9.99 9.41
N LEU A 242 3.16 10.00 8.08
CA LEU A 242 3.95 9.03 7.30
C LEU A 242 5.39 8.98 7.80
N LEU A 243 6.04 10.13 7.96
CA LEU A 243 7.40 10.16 8.49
C LEU A 243 7.50 9.56 9.89
N SER A 244 6.51 9.81 10.75
CA SER A 244 6.46 9.23 12.11
C SER A 244 6.28 7.72 12.10
N GLN A 245 5.37 7.20 11.28
CA GLN A 245 5.08 5.77 11.15
C GLN A 245 6.29 5.01 10.60
N PHE A 246 6.90 5.51 9.53
CA PHE A 246 8.03 4.82 8.89
C PHE A 246 9.39 5.07 9.56
N LYS A 247 9.49 6.04 10.49
CA LYS A 247 10.76 6.37 11.17
C LYS A 247 11.47 5.17 11.81
N LEU A 248 10.70 4.21 12.33
CA LEU A 248 11.24 2.98 12.91
C LEU A 248 11.82 2.04 11.83
N LEU A 249 11.23 2.02 10.64
CA LEU A 249 11.55 1.09 9.55
C LEU A 249 12.65 1.61 8.64
N ILE A 250 12.74 2.93 8.47
CA ILE A 250 13.70 3.58 7.57
C ILE A 250 15.13 3.21 7.93
N ARG A 251 15.88 2.68 6.96
CA ARG A 251 17.31 2.39 7.06
C ARG A 251 18.05 2.98 5.88
N ARG A 252 19.12 3.75 6.14
CA ARG A 252 19.86 4.49 5.09
C ARG A 252 20.33 3.59 3.92
N LYS A 253 20.69 2.36 4.19
CA LYS A 253 21.14 1.42 3.16
C LYS A 253 20.05 0.99 2.17
N PHE A 254 18.77 1.16 2.51
CA PHE A 254 17.63 0.86 1.67
C PHE A 254 16.94 2.11 1.12
N ILE A 255 17.59 3.25 1.23
CA ILE A 255 17.18 4.47 0.56
C ILE A 255 18.32 4.93 -0.32
N SER A 256 18.04 5.09 -1.59
CA SER A 256 19.00 5.58 -2.56
C SER A 256 18.39 6.72 -3.36
N VAL A 257 19.18 7.76 -3.59
CA VAL A 257 18.79 8.89 -4.42
C VAL A 257 19.88 9.24 -5.42
N ILE A 258 19.45 9.62 -6.61
CA ILE A 258 20.28 10.24 -7.65
C ILE A 258 20.03 11.73 -7.57
N ILE A 259 21.08 12.52 -7.57
CA ILE A 259 21.04 13.98 -7.44
C ILE A 259 21.81 14.64 -8.57
N ASP A 260 21.40 15.85 -8.90
CA ASP A 260 22.10 16.74 -9.84
C ASP A 260 23.25 17.52 -9.15
N GLU A 261 23.88 18.42 -9.92
CA GLU A 261 24.98 19.30 -9.42
C GLU A 261 24.54 20.23 -8.30
N LYS A 262 23.25 20.56 -8.23
CA LYS A 262 22.67 21.46 -7.20
C LYS A 262 22.09 20.71 -6.00
N ASP A 263 22.42 19.43 -5.85
CA ASP A 263 21.86 18.57 -4.81
C ASP A 263 20.32 18.41 -4.87
N LYS A 264 19.71 18.59 -6.03
CA LYS A 264 18.28 18.28 -6.25
C LYS A 264 18.13 16.80 -6.57
N ILE A 265 17.12 16.16 -5.99
CA ILE A 265 16.80 14.77 -6.29
C ILE A 265 16.25 14.68 -7.71
N VAL A 266 16.83 13.79 -8.50
CA VAL A 266 16.41 13.44 -9.86
C VAL A 266 15.66 12.11 -9.90
N ALA A 267 16.08 11.18 -9.05
CA ALA A 267 15.43 9.88 -8.90
C ALA A 267 15.67 9.31 -7.51
N PHE A 268 14.76 8.48 -7.04
CA PHE A 268 14.86 7.85 -5.73
C PHE A 268 14.29 6.44 -5.73
N GLY A 269 14.78 5.61 -4.79
CA GLY A 269 14.19 4.34 -4.43
C GLY A 269 14.21 4.20 -2.91
N ILE A 270 13.08 3.79 -2.33
CA ILE A 270 12.88 3.59 -0.90
C ILE A 270 12.39 2.17 -0.68
N GLY A 271 13.13 1.41 0.12
CA GLY A 271 12.71 0.11 0.60
C GLY A 271 12.70 0.06 2.13
N PHE A 272 11.90 -0.83 2.66
CA PHE A 272 11.82 -1.12 4.08
C PHE A 272 12.25 -2.56 4.35
N PRO A 273 12.93 -2.83 5.48
CA PRO A 273 13.10 -4.20 5.94
C PRO A 273 11.77 -4.92 6.04
N GLY A 274 11.64 -6.12 5.46
CA GLY A 274 10.44 -6.93 5.58
C GLY A 274 10.20 -7.36 7.04
N ILE A 275 9.15 -6.84 7.65
CA ILE A 275 8.83 -7.06 9.07
C ILE A 275 7.60 -7.95 9.28
N GLY A 276 7.00 -8.46 8.20
CA GLY A 276 5.73 -9.19 8.22
C GLY A 276 5.67 -10.28 9.28
N GLU A 277 6.70 -11.15 9.37
CA GLU A 277 6.72 -12.24 10.38
C GLU A 277 6.67 -11.74 11.84
N ALA A 278 7.37 -10.65 12.15
CA ALA A 278 7.39 -10.12 13.52
C ALA A 278 6.05 -9.48 13.88
N VAL A 279 5.42 -8.79 12.93
CA VAL A 279 4.10 -8.18 13.09
C VAL A 279 3.02 -9.26 13.19
N GLN A 280 3.09 -10.31 12.37
CA GLN A 280 2.18 -11.45 12.43
C GLN A 280 2.18 -12.09 13.82
N LYS A 281 3.36 -12.42 14.37
CA LYS A 281 3.52 -13.04 15.69
C LYS A 281 2.99 -12.20 16.85
N SER A 282 2.85 -10.89 16.66
CA SER A 282 2.35 -9.96 17.69
C SER A 282 0.87 -9.59 17.52
N GLY A 283 0.21 -10.05 16.46
CA GLY A 283 -1.13 -9.60 16.11
C GLY A 283 -1.18 -8.08 15.87
N GLY A 284 -0.14 -7.53 15.22
CA GLY A 284 -0.02 -6.10 14.95
C GLY A 284 0.31 -5.21 16.15
N ARG A 285 0.63 -5.77 17.33
CA ARG A 285 0.89 -4.98 18.53
C ARG A 285 2.38 -4.76 18.74
N LEU A 286 2.79 -3.49 18.86
CA LEU A 286 4.17 -3.09 19.15
C LEU A 286 4.47 -3.19 20.65
N THR A 287 4.58 -4.42 21.16
CA THR A 287 4.99 -4.70 22.53
C THR A 287 6.52 -4.79 22.65
N ILE A 288 7.07 -4.76 23.87
CA ILE A 288 8.51 -4.93 24.10
C ILE A 288 9.06 -6.21 23.43
N PRO A 289 8.42 -7.40 23.56
CA PRO A 289 8.86 -8.57 22.83
C PRO A 289 8.82 -8.41 21.31
N THR A 290 7.85 -7.67 20.77
CA THR A 290 7.78 -7.38 19.33
C THR A 290 8.96 -6.51 18.90
N LEU A 291 9.25 -5.44 19.64
CA LEU A 291 10.39 -4.56 19.35
C LEU A 291 11.72 -5.32 19.37
N LEU A 292 11.90 -6.25 20.31
CA LEU A 292 13.09 -7.11 20.37
C LEU A 292 13.19 -8.04 19.14
N ARG A 293 12.07 -8.56 18.63
CA ARG A 293 12.03 -9.37 17.38
C ARG A 293 12.29 -8.52 16.13
N LEU A 294 11.90 -7.25 16.14
CA LEU A 294 12.13 -6.35 15.01
C LEU A 294 13.61 -5.97 14.85
N LEU A 295 14.36 -5.80 15.95
CA LEU A 295 15.75 -5.33 15.89
C LEU A 295 16.65 -6.11 14.92
N PRO A 296 16.70 -7.46 14.93
CA PRO A 296 17.54 -8.20 13.98
C PRO A 296 17.04 -8.03 12.53
N LEU A 297 15.72 -8.01 12.30
CA LEU A 297 15.14 -7.82 10.97
C LEU A 297 15.46 -6.43 10.41
N LEU A 298 15.42 -5.40 11.25
CA LEU A 298 15.74 -4.03 10.83
C LEU A 298 17.22 -3.85 10.49
N ASN A 299 18.13 -4.59 11.12
CA ASN A 299 19.57 -4.45 10.93
C ASN A 299 20.10 -5.36 9.79
N LYS A 300 19.60 -6.58 9.72
CA LYS A 300 20.00 -7.60 8.72
C LYS A 300 18.73 -8.30 8.19
N PRO A 301 17.88 -7.60 7.42
CA PRO A 301 16.69 -8.22 6.86
C PRO A 301 17.09 -9.27 5.82
N LYS A 302 16.28 -10.32 5.72
CA LYS A 302 16.32 -11.27 4.61
C LYS A 302 15.61 -10.73 3.38
N VAL A 303 14.57 -9.97 3.60
CA VAL A 303 13.70 -9.40 2.57
C VAL A 303 13.62 -7.88 2.74
N VAL A 304 13.51 -7.18 1.63
CA VAL A 304 13.19 -5.76 1.59
C VAL A 304 11.93 -5.54 0.78
N ASP A 305 10.98 -4.84 1.36
CA ASP A 305 9.78 -4.38 0.68
C ASP A 305 10.12 -3.07 -0.05
N LEU A 306 10.09 -3.07 -1.39
CA LEU A 306 10.35 -1.89 -2.22
C LEU A 306 9.09 -1.03 -2.27
N ALA A 307 9.03 -0.05 -1.38
CA ALA A 307 7.83 0.74 -1.18
C ALA A 307 7.63 1.82 -2.26
N LEU A 308 8.66 2.58 -2.57
CA LEU A 308 8.55 3.71 -3.48
C LEU A 308 9.74 3.79 -4.43
N ILE A 309 9.45 4.13 -5.68
CA ILE A 309 10.42 4.42 -6.71
C ILE A 309 9.90 5.56 -7.58
N GLY A 310 10.75 6.55 -7.88
CA GLY A 310 10.31 7.68 -8.68
C GLY A 310 11.45 8.37 -9.43
N VAL A 311 11.07 9.03 -10.53
CA VAL A 311 11.96 9.85 -11.36
C VAL A 311 11.27 11.18 -11.61
N VAL A 312 12.01 12.28 -11.47
CA VAL A 312 11.51 13.63 -11.75
C VAL A 312 11.06 13.75 -13.22
N GLY A 313 9.93 14.43 -13.45
CA GLY A 313 9.28 14.46 -14.76
C GLY A 313 10.15 14.93 -15.92
N GLU A 314 10.98 15.95 -15.70
CA GLU A 314 11.94 16.41 -16.73
C GLU A 314 12.98 15.36 -17.13
N TYR A 315 13.15 14.30 -16.34
CA TYR A 315 14.05 13.18 -16.60
C TYR A 315 13.34 11.89 -17.03
N LYS A 316 12.00 11.79 -16.91
CA LYS A 316 11.24 10.59 -17.30
C LYS A 316 11.55 10.13 -18.73
N ASN A 317 11.65 11.08 -19.67
CA ASN A 317 11.91 10.81 -21.09
C ASN A 317 13.39 10.90 -21.49
N LYS A 318 14.30 11.13 -20.55
CA LYS A 318 15.74 11.28 -20.82
C LYS A 318 16.54 9.97 -20.68
N GLY A 319 15.88 8.83 -20.55
CA GLY A 319 16.54 7.52 -20.45
C GLY A 319 17.28 7.31 -19.13
N ILE A 320 16.76 7.85 -18.03
CA ILE A 320 17.39 7.72 -16.71
C ILE A 320 17.13 6.36 -16.05
N SER A 321 16.18 5.58 -16.56
CA SER A 321 15.83 4.25 -16.03
C SER A 321 17.04 3.32 -15.84
N PRO A 322 18.04 3.27 -16.78
CA PRO A 322 19.26 2.49 -16.55
C PRO A 322 20.06 2.93 -15.33
N ALA A 323 20.00 4.20 -14.92
CA ALA A 323 20.69 4.68 -13.73
C ALA A 323 20.02 4.20 -12.42
N MET A 324 18.72 3.87 -12.48
CA MET A 324 18.00 3.31 -11.33
C MET A 324 18.38 1.87 -11.03
N LEU A 325 18.79 1.08 -12.05
CA LEU A 325 19.08 -0.34 -11.90
C LEU A 325 20.26 -0.63 -10.94
N PRO A 326 21.43 0.02 -11.06
CA PRO A 326 22.50 -0.15 -10.07
C PRO A 326 22.13 0.26 -8.66
N LEU A 327 21.26 1.27 -8.53
CA LEU A 327 20.72 1.74 -7.26
C LEU A 327 19.92 0.62 -6.57
N LEU A 328 19.00 -0.01 -7.30
CA LEU A 328 18.21 -1.14 -6.80
C LEU A 328 19.09 -2.36 -6.54
N ALA A 329 20.03 -2.69 -7.44
CA ALA A 329 20.95 -3.80 -7.29
C ALA A 329 21.80 -3.66 -6.01
N ASN A 330 22.24 -2.45 -5.67
CA ASN A 330 22.97 -2.19 -4.43
C ASN A 330 22.10 -2.45 -3.19
N MET A 331 20.80 -2.08 -3.21
CA MET A 331 19.87 -2.38 -2.13
C MET A 331 19.67 -3.90 -1.98
N MET A 332 19.64 -4.65 -3.10
CA MET A 332 19.44 -6.10 -3.15
C MET A 332 20.66 -6.90 -2.71
N SER A 333 21.87 -6.34 -2.80
CA SER A 333 23.14 -7.06 -2.56
C SER A 333 23.27 -7.71 -1.18
N SER A 334 22.44 -7.33 -0.22
CA SER A 334 22.50 -7.79 1.17
C SER A 334 21.24 -8.54 1.64
N VAL A 335 20.35 -8.90 0.73
CA VAL A 335 19.07 -9.55 1.02
C VAL A 335 18.84 -10.74 0.08
N GLU A 336 17.94 -11.64 0.47
CA GLU A 336 17.60 -12.80 -0.36
C GLU A 336 16.79 -12.38 -1.59
N TYR A 337 15.83 -11.47 -1.41
CA TYR A 337 15.05 -10.86 -2.49
C TYR A 337 14.46 -9.52 -2.04
N MET A 338 14.01 -8.74 -3.01
CA MET A 338 13.12 -7.60 -2.78
C MET A 338 11.72 -7.96 -3.26
N GLU A 339 10.71 -7.51 -2.52
CA GLU A 339 9.30 -7.62 -2.91
C GLU A 339 8.80 -6.25 -3.32
N THR A 340 8.25 -6.12 -4.54
CA THR A 340 7.74 -4.82 -4.98
C THR A 340 6.40 -4.56 -4.33
N ASN A 341 6.12 -3.29 -4.10
CA ASN A 341 4.77 -2.82 -3.81
C ASN A 341 3.90 -2.90 -5.07
N LEU A 342 2.66 -2.43 -4.99
CA LEU A 342 1.64 -2.48 -6.03
C LEU A 342 2.10 -1.74 -7.31
N ASN A 343 2.17 -2.47 -8.41
CA ASN A 343 2.43 -1.90 -9.72
C ASN A 343 1.19 -2.08 -10.60
N LEU A 344 0.60 -0.99 -11.08
CA LEU A 344 -0.52 -1.07 -12.02
C LEU A 344 -0.20 -1.98 -13.21
N GLU A 345 -1.16 -2.77 -13.63
CA GLU A 345 -0.99 -3.76 -14.70
C GLU A 345 -0.61 -3.15 -16.06
N ASP A 346 -0.92 -1.89 -16.28
CA ASP A 346 -0.56 -1.11 -17.47
C ASP A 346 0.74 -0.31 -17.34
N ASN A 347 1.40 -0.33 -16.18
CA ASN A 347 2.70 0.34 -15.99
C ASN A 347 3.83 -0.45 -16.65
N HIS A 348 3.89 -0.36 -17.99
CA HIS A 348 4.90 -1.04 -18.80
C HIS A 348 6.34 -0.59 -18.49
N ALA A 349 6.53 0.65 -18.05
CA ALA A 349 7.86 1.19 -17.74
C ALA A 349 8.49 0.45 -16.56
N ILE A 350 7.73 0.27 -15.49
CA ILE A 350 8.22 -0.44 -14.30
C ILE A 350 8.41 -1.94 -14.58
N ARG A 351 7.50 -2.58 -15.32
CA ARG A 351 7.63 -3.99 -15.71
C ARG A 351 8.85 -4.25 -16.59
N ASN A 352 9.19 -3.32 -17.48
CA ASN A 352 10.42 -3.40 -18.29
C ASN A 352 11.67 -3.24 -17.42
N MET A 353 11.62 -2.46 -16.35
CA MET A 353 12.72 -2.34 -15.39
C MET A 353 12.96 -3.67 -14.65
N TRP A 354 11.90 -4.38 -14.26
CA TRP A 354 12.00 -5.65 -13.55
C TRP A 354 12.65 -6.78 -14.38
N LYS A 355 12.57 -6.72 -15.71
CA LYS A 355 13.20 -7.71 -16.62
C LYS A 355 14.74 -7.79 -16.51
N HIS A 356 15.37 -6.77 -15.90
CA HIS A 356 16.82 -6.75 -15.67
C HIS A 356 17.24 -7.48 -14.39
N PHE A 357 16.29 -7.97 -13.63
CA PHE A 357 16.46 -8.76 -12.41
C PHE A 357 15.87 -10.17 -12.60
N GLY A 358 16.22 -11.10 -11.73
CA GLY A 358 15.42 -12.30 -11.55
C GLY A 358 14.05 -11.88 -11.03
N SER A 359 13.02 -11.90 -11.88
CA SER A 359 11.70 -11.37 -11.57
C SER A 359 10.63 -12.43 -11.68
N ILE A 360 9.85 -12.62 -10.61
CA ILE A 360 8.70 -13.52 -10.57
C ILE A 360 7.49 -12.69 -10.12
N GLN A 361 6.47 -12.58 -10.99
CA GLN A 361 5.18 -12.09 -10.53
C GLN A 361 4.56 -13.16 -9.62
N HIS A 362 4.31 -12.82 -8.37
CA HIS A 362 3.88 -13.79 -7.36
C HIS A 362 2.54 -13.45 -6.73
N LYS A 363 2.07 -12.21 -6.83
CA LYS A 363 0.73 -11.82 -6.38
C LYS A 363 0.06 -10.90 -7.39
N ARG A 364 -1.27 -10.92 -7.38
CA ARG A 364 -2.13 -9.99 -8.10
C ARG A 364 -3.24 -9.51 -7.18
N ARG A 365 -3.53 -8.22 -7.26
CA ARG A 365 -4.64 -7.62 -6.53
C ARG A 365 -5.57 -6.92 -7.49
N ARG A 366 -6.84 -6.86 -7.12
CA ARG A 366 -7.88 -6.23 -7.94
C ARG A 366 -8.65 -5.19 -7.16
N CYS A 367 -8.86 -4.04 -7.79
CA CYS A 367 -9.88 -3.10 -7.40
C CYS A 367 -11.16 -3.40 -8.19
N TYR A 368 -12.27 -3.33 -7.50
CA TYR A 368 -13.59 -3.55 -8.05
C TYR A 368 -14.38 -2.25 -8.08
N ILE A 369 -15.33 -2.17 -9.02
CA ILE A 369 -16.24 -1.05 -9.17
C ILE A 369 -17.69 -1.54 -9.38
N LYS A 370 -18.66 -0.78 -8.88
CA LYS A 370 -20.09 -1.00 -9.14
C LYS A 370 -20.82 0.33 -9.21
N GLN A 371 -21.75 0.45 -10.17
CA GLN A 371 -22.68 1.57 -10.24
C GLN A 371 -23.72 1.48 -9.12
N LEU A 372 -23.95 2.57 -8.40
CA LEU A 372 -24.94 2.65 -7.31
C LEU A 372 -26.31 3.09 -7.81
N ASN A 373 -26.31 3.98 -8.78
CA ASN A 373 -27.50 4.44 -9.46
C ASN A 373 -27.35 4.08 -10.93
N PRO A 374 -28.07 3.08 -11.46
CA PRO A 374 -28.09 2.87 -12.89
C PRO A 374 -28.53 4.19 -13.54
N THR A 375 -27.74 4.67 -14.48
CA THR A 375 -28.15 5.78 -15.35
C THR A 375 -29.51 5.41 -15.93
N GLN A 376 -30.54 6.22 -15.64
CA GLN A 376 -31.80 6.08 -16.39
C GLN A 376 -31.44 6.39 -17.85
N GLU A 377 -31.33 5.35 -18.67
CA GLU A 377 -31.31 5.47 -20.12
C GLU A 377 -32.66 5.97 -20.66
#